data_be911d2d437df4f0f4e90a3bbbf5cf47
#
_entry.id   be911d2d437df4f0f4e90a3bbbf5cf47
#
_cell.length_a   1.000
_cell.length_b   1.000
_cell.length_c   1.000
_cell.angle_alpha   90.00
_cell.angle_beta   90.00
_cell.angle_gamma   90.00
#
_symmetry.space_group_name_H-M   'P 1'
#
loop_
_entity.id
_entity.type
_entity.pdbx_description
1 polymer ?
#
loop_
_entity_poly.entity_id
_entity_poly.type
_entity_poly.pdbx_seq_one_letter_code
_entity_poly.pdbx_strand_id
1 'polypeptide(L)'
;IYADFAELHKDECTFEAVADETGGEGIYNTALNDLSSGEFYDIADFGGWDITPVASEAGAILDLKPYLDEDQAFKDGVGVCYDQNLTDDGKIYTVREQVEAIGFWYNENLFNEAGADTPDKWQTWDDFNTAVDKLVAAGINPFGLNGGWPSNILTGASLQRNEASREFYQNGLNVTDFNTDAFKETVAFMQDD
;
A
#
# COMPACT_ATOMS: atom_id res chain seq x y z
N ILE A 1 -7.92 -12.29 16.72
CA ILE A 1 -8.92 -12.40 15.63
C ILE A 1 -9.15 -13.89 15.29
N TYR A 2 -8.15 -14.61 14.75
CA TYR A 2 -8.35 -16.01 14.31
C TYR A 2 -8.73 -16.97 15.44
N ALA A 3 -8.12 -16.85 16.62
CA ALA A 3 -8.47 -17.67 17.79
C ALA A 3 -9.90 -17.38 18.28
N ASP A 4 -10.32 -16.14 18.25
CA ASP A 4 -11.67 -15.73 18.66
C ASP A 4 -12.72 -16.23 17.66
N PHE A 5 -12.40 -16.17 16.36
CA PHE A 5 -13.24 -16.74 15.31
C PHE A 5 -13.39 -18.25 15.47
N ALA A 6 -12.29 -18.97 15.67
CA ALA A 6 -12.29 -20.40 15.87
C ALA A 6 -13.12 -20.85 17.09
N GLU A 7 -13.05 -20.10 18.20
CA GLU A 7 -13.86 -20.38 19.40
C GLU A 7 -15.34 -20.05 19.17
N LEU A 8 -15.64 -18.94 18.47
CA LEU A 8 -17.00 -18.51 18.22
C LEU A 8 -17.76 -19.51 17.31
N HIS A 9 -17.07 -20.09 16.35
CA HIS A 9 -17.64 -20.97 15.32
C HIS A 9 -17.26 -22.45 15.47
N LYS A 10 -16.78 -22.86 16.66
CA LYS A 10 -16.30 -24.24 16.92
C LYS A 10 -17.33 -25.35 16.68
N ASP A 11 -18.61 -25.01 16.77
CA ASP A 11 -19.71 -25.95 16.51
C ASP A 11 -20.11 -26.01 15.03
N GLU A 12 -19.59 -25.10 14.20
CA GLU A 12 -19.92 -24.95 12.78
C GLU A 12 -18.77 -25.43 11.88
N CYS A 13 -17.54 -25.11 12.24
CA CYS A 13 -16.36 -25.48 11.45
C CYS A 13 -15.13 -25.72 12.34
N THR A 14 -14.15 -26.42 11.78
CA THR A 14 -12.81 -26.54 12.34
C THR A 14 -11.92 -25.54 11.63
N PHE A 15 -11.23 -24.70 12.38
CA PHE A 15 -10.30 -23.73 11.87
C PHE A 15 -8.86 -24.19 12.11
N GLU A 16 -8.10 -24.38 11.04
CA GLU A 16 -6.68 -24.70 11.07
C GLU A 16 -5.90 -23.53 10.47
N ALA A 17 -5.06 -22.90 11.27
CA ALA A 17 -4.19 -21.84 10.80
C ALA A 17 -2.85 -22.43 10.33
N VAL A 18 -2.53 -22.21 9.07
CA VAL A 18 -1.24 -22.57 8.48
C VAL A 18 -0.43 -21.28 8.29
N ALA A 19 0.72 -21.20 8.97
CA ALA A 19 1.62 -20.07 8.81
C ALA A 19 2.76 -20.43 7.85
N ASP A 20 2.99 -19.60 6.85
CA ASP A 20 4.18 -19.69 6.02
C ASP A 20 5.30 -18.86 6.66
N GLU A 21 6.38 -19.52 7.06
CA GLU A 21 7.54 -18.91 7.70
C GLU A 21 8.57 -18.34 6.70
N THR A 22 8.33 -18.49 5.39
CA THR A 22 9.28 -18.07 4.35
C THR A 22 9.35 -16.56 4.16
N GLY A 23 8.33 -15.84 4.65
CA GLY A 23 8.22 -14.38 4.52
C GLY A 23 7.79 -13.92 3.11
N GLY A 24 7.47 -12.67 2.97
CA GLY A 24 6.88 -11.98 1.82
C GLY A 24 6.94 -12.67 0.45
N GLU A 25 8.08 -12.62 -0.26
CA GLU A 25 8.22 -13.24 -1.59
C GLU A 25 8.05 -14.76 -1.56
N GLY A 26 8.49 -15.41 -0.47
CA GLY A 26 8.31 -16.84 -0.28
C GLY A 26 6.83 -17.22 -0.18
N ILE A 27 6.04 -16.47 0.59
CA ILE A 27 4.59 -16.67 0.70
C ILE A 27 3.93 -16.57 -0.67
N TYR A 28 4.29 -15.58 -1.47
CA TYR A 28 3.75 -15.41 -2.82
C TYR A 28 4.07 -16.60 -3.73
N ASN A 29 5.30 -17.07 -3.73
CA ASN A 29 5.73 -18.23 -4.52
C ASN A 29 5.06 -19.54 -4.05
N THR A 30 4.90 -19.73 -2.75
CA THR A 30 4.16 -20.85 -2.19
C THR A 30 2.71 -20.83 -2.68
N ALA A 31 2.05 -19.68 -2.58
CA ALA A 31 0.68 -19.51 -3.04
C ALA A 31 0.50 -19.78 -4.55
N LEU A 32 1.45 -19.39 -5.39
CA LEU A 32 1.43 -19.71 -6.82
C LEU A 32 1.58 -21.22 -7.08
N ASN A 33 2.41 -21.90 -6.31
CA ASN A 33 2.59 -23.34 -6.41
C ASN A 33 1.31 -24.08 -5.97
N ASP A 34 0.71 -23.69 -4.85
CA ASP A 34 -0.52 -24.26 -4.32
C ASP A 34 -1.69 -24.05 -5.29
N LEU A 35 -1.80 -22.84 -5.84
CA LEU A 35 -2.76 -22.53 -6.89
C LEU A 35 -2.59 -23.45 -8.12
N SER A 36 -1.34 -23.67 -8.54
CA SER A 36 -1.03 -24.52 -9.71
C SER A 36 -1.30 -25.99 -9.46
N SER A 37 -1.18 -26.46 -8.21
CA SER A 37 -1.49 -27.83 -7.81
C SER A 37 -2.98 -28.08 -7.57
N GLY A 38 -3.78 -27.01 -7.47
CA GLY A 38 -5.20 -27.07 -7.11
C GLY A 38 -5.45 -27.27 -5.61
N GLU A 39 -4.43 -27.07 -4.79
CA GLU A 39 -4.47 -27.17 -3.31
C GLU A 39 -4.43 -25.76 -2.67
N PHE A 40 -5.37 -24.91 -3.08
CA PHE A 40 -5.44 -23.56 -2.54
C PHE A 40 -6.23 -23.51 -1.23
N TYR A 41 -5.93 -22.53 -0.40
CA TYR A 41 -6.56 -22.35 0.92
C TYR A 41 -8.01 -21.90 0.81
N ASP A 42 -8.85 -22.24 1.80
CA ASP A 42 -10.21 -21.70 1.90
C ASP A 42 -10.20 -20.18 2.14
N ILE A 43 -9.27 -19.72 2.97
CA ILE A 43 -9.03 -18.29 3.26
C ILE A 43 -7.52 -18.08 3.31
N ALA A 44 -7.03 -17.03 2.66
CA ALA A 44 -5.62 -16.71 2.66
C ALA A 44 -5.39 -15.22 2.89
N ASP A 45 -4.37 -14.89 3.71
CA ASP A 45 -3.87 -13.54 3.93
C ASP A 45 -2.42 -13.48 3.46
N PHE A 46 -2.17 -12.75 2.39
CA PHE A 46 -0.84 -12.61 1.78
C PHE A 46 -0.17 -11.28 2.13
N GLY A 47 -0.72 -10.53 3.09
CA GLY A 47 -0.20 -9.24 3.47
C GLY A 47 -0.19 -8.26 2.29
N GLY A 48 1.00 -7.79 1.90
CA GLY A 48 1.15 -6.84 0.79
C GLY A 48 1.30 -7.46 -0.60
N TRP A 49 1.26 -8.79 -0.72
CA TRP A 49 1.47 -9.49 -1.99
C TRP A 49 0.15 -9.84 -2.64
N ASP A 50 -0.14 -9.23 -3.78
CA ASP A 50 -1.42 -9.38 -4.46
C ASP A 50 -1.38 -10.56 -5.46
N ILE A 51 -1.97 -11.68 -5.07
CA ILE A 51 -2.17 -12.86 -5.93
C ILE A 51 -3.53 -12.83 -6.64
N THR A 52 -4.37 -11.86 -6.33
CA THR A 52 -5.76 -11.77 -6.83
C THR A 52 -5.87 -11.88 -8.34
N PRO A 53 -5.04 -11.19 -9.17
CA PRO A 53 -5.16 -11.29 -10.62
C PRO A 53 -5.00 -12.72 -11.13
N VAL A 54 -3.95 -13.42 -10.65
CA VAL A 54 -3.64 -14.79 -11.08
C VAL A 54 -4.69 -15.78 -10.58
N ALA A 55 -5.10 -15.66 -9.31
CA ALA A 55 -6.07 -16.55 -8.70
C ALA A 55 -7.48 -16.35 -9.27
N SER A 56 -7.87 -15.13 -9.62
CA SER A 56 -9.16 -14.85 -10.28
C SER A 56 -9.20 -15.36 -11.72
N GLU A 57 -8.11 -15.21 -12.47
CA GLU A 57 -7.99 -15.74 -13.82
C GLU A 57 -8.06 -17.30 -13.83
N ALA A 58 -7.45 -17.93 -12.83
CA ALA A 58 -7.53 -19.37 -12.62
C ALA A 58 -8.91 -19.86 -12.12
N GLY A 59 -9.81 -18.95 -11.72
CA GLY A 59 -11.11 -19.30 -11.13
C GLY A 59 -11.00 -19.94 -9.75
N ALA A 60 -9.91 -19.70 -9.03
CA ALA A 60 -9.63 -20.32 -7.74
C ALA A 60 -10.19 -19.54 -6.53
N ILE A 61 -10.64 -18.32 -6.75
CA ILE A 61 -11.18 -17.46 -5.70
C ILE A 61 -12.62 -17.02 -6.01
N LEU A 62 -13.39 -16.88 -4.93
CA LEU A 62 -14.81 -16.56 -4.99
C LEU A 62 -15.03 -15.04 -5.17
N ASP A 63 -15.98 -14.67 -6.03
CA ASP A 63 -16.49 -13.31 -6.04
C ASP A 63 -17.33 -13.08 -4.78
N LEU A 64 -16.83 -12.24 -3.89
CA LEU A 64 -17.43 -11.93 -2.60
C LEU A 64 -18.51 -10.85 -2.70
N LYS A 65 -18.53 -10.10 -3.81
CA LYS A 65 -19.42 -8.94 -3.94
C LYS A 65 -20.89 -9.24 -3.66
N PRO A 66 -21.50 -10.34 -4.18
CA PRO A 66 -22.91 -10.65 -3.89
C PRO A 66 -23.21 -10.79 -2.40
N TYR A 67 -22.29 -11.39 -1.64
CA TYR A 67 -22.42 -11.58 -0.19
C TYR A 67 -22.24 -10.28 0.59
N LEU A 68 -21.22 -9.51 0.21
CA LEU A 68 -20.89 -8.24 0.86
C LEU A 68 -21.96 -7.17 0.57
N ASP A 69 -22.63 -7.24 -0.58
CA ASP A 69 -23.71 -6.32 -0.92
C ASP A 69 -24.94 -6.48 -0.02
N GLU A 70 -25.14 -7.63 0.56
CA GLU A 70 -26.22 -7.91 1.50
C GLU A 70 -25.87 -7.52 2.95
N ASP A 71 -24.59 -7.28 3.26
CA ASP A 71 -24.13 -6.91 4.59
C ASP A 71 -23.82 -5.40 4.70
N GLN A 72 -24.86 -4.64 5.07
CA GLN A 72 -24.71 -3.19 5.23
C GLN A 72 -23.80 -2.84 6.41
N ALA A 73 -23.78 -3.65 7.47
CA ALA A 73 -22.93 -3.40 8.63
C ALA A 73 -21.44 -3.54 8.27
N PHE A 74 -21.13 -4.53 7.43
CA PHE A 74 -19.77 -4.69 6.90
C PHE A 74 -19.37 -3.49 6.02
N LYS A 75 -20.23 -3.07 5.08
CA LYS A 75 -19.97 -1.91 4.22
C LYS A 75 -19.70 -0.63 5.02
N ASP A 76 -20.51 -0.39 6.03
CA ASP A 76 -20.35 0.78 6.90
C ASP A 76 -19.04 0.69 7.71
N GLY A 77 -18.66 -0.51 8.13
CA GLY A 77 -17.43 -0.77 8.90
C GLY A 77 -16.16 -0.56 8.10
N VAL A 78 -16.11 -1.03 6.85
CA VAL A 78 -14.92 -0.91 5.99
C VAL A 78 -14.89 0.41 5.20
N GLY A 79 -16.02 1.10 5.08
CA GLY A 79 -16.12 2.43 4.49
C GLY A 79 -15.50 2.49 3.08
N VAL A 80 -14.53 3.40 2.89
CA VAL A 80 -13.86 3.61 1.59
C VAL A 80 -13.10 2.39 1.08
N CYS A 81 -12.73 1.45 1.96
CA CYS A 81 -12.06 0.22 1.55
C CYS A 81 -12.96 -0.67 0.71
N TYR A 82 -14.28 -0.56 0.83
CA TYR A 82 -15.21 -1.35 0.02
C TYR A 82 -15.00 -1.08 -1.47
N ASP A 83 -15.01 0.19 -1.87
CA ASP A 83 -14.84 0.59 -3.28
C ASP A 83 -13.42 0.29 -3.80
N GLN A 84 -12.42 0.34 -2.92
CA GLN A 84 -11.03 0.03 -3.28
C GLN A 84 -10.78 -1.46 -3.56
N ASN A 85 -11.71 -2.34 -3.15
CA ASN A 85 -11.64 -3.76 -3.44
C ASN A 85 -12.32 -4.14 -4.77
N LEU A 86 -13.01 -3.19 -5.43
CA LEU A 86 -13.65 -3.44 -6.73
C LEU A 86 -12.59 -3.60 -7.82
N THR A 87 -12.72 -4.70 -8.56
CA THR A 87 -11.97 -4.93 -9.79
C THR A 87 -12.62 -4.17 -10.96
N ASP A 88 -11.91 -4.04 -12.09
CA ASP A 88 -12.40 -3.36 -13.27
C ASP A 88 -13.71 -3.97 -13.84
N ASP A 89 -13.93 -5.27 -13.62
CA ASP A 89 -15.16 -5.98 -13.99
C ASP A 89 -16.26 -5.92 -12.90
N GLY A 90 -16.04 -5.13 -11.86
CA GLY A 90 -17.01 -4.84 -10.81
C GLY A 90 -17.20 -5.96 -9.78
N LYS A 91 -16.23 -6.85 -9.63
CA LYS A 91 -16.22 -7.92 -8.62
C LYS A 91 -15.37 -7.56 -7.43
N ILE A 92 -15.50 -8.33 -6.35
CA ILE A 92 -14.68 -8.24 -5.15
C ILE A 92 -14.14 -9.64 -4.82
N TYR A 93 -12.85 -9.81 -4.91
CA TYR A 93 -12.18 -11.08 -4.59
C TYR A 93 -11.41 -11.04 -3.28
N THR A 94 -11.10 -9.85 -2.78
CA THR A 94 -10.37 -9.65 -1.55
C THR A 94 -11.07 -8.63 -0.67
N VAL A 95 -10.90 -8.74 0.63
CA VAL A 95 -11.40 -7.77 1.59
C VAL A 95 -10.22 -7.09 2.25
N ARG A 96 -10.09 -5.80 2.04
CA ARG A 96 -9.15 -4.94 2.75
C ARG A 96 -9.91 -4.20 3.84
N GLU A 97 -9.61 -4.52 5.06
CA GLU A 97 -10.33 -4.02 6.23
C GLU A 97 -9.63 -2.82 6.90
N GLN A 98 -8.40 -2.54 6.48
CA GLN A 98 -7.57 -1.50 7.09
C GLN A 98 -7.13 -0.46 6.07
N VAL A 99 -7.17 0.79 6.50
CA VAL A 99 -6.55 1.92 5.80
C VAL A 99 -5.31 2.33 6.58
N GLU A 100 -4.18 2.32 5.92
CA GLU A 100 -2.94 2.84 6.49
C GLU A 100 -2.67 4.24 5.96
N ALA A 101 -2.42 5.16 6.87
CA ALA A 101 -1.95 6.49 6.53
C ALA A 101 -0.42 6.51 6.60
N ILE A 102 0.21 6.74 5.47
CA ILE A 102 1.66 6.89 5.40
C ILE A 102 1.99 8.37 5.46
N GLY A 103 2.94 8.71 6.31
CA GLY A 103 3.32 10.09 6.49
C GLY A 103 4.77 10.22 7.00
N PHE A 104 5.24 11.45 7.04
CA PHE A 104 6.52 11.76 7.65
C PHE A 104 6.38 11.90 9.16
N TRP A 105 7.23 11.19 9.89
CA TRP A 105 7.43 11.37 11.31
C TRP A 105 8.62 12.30 11.53
N TYR A 106 8.48 13.29 12.36
CA TYR A 106 9.55 14.23 12.62
C TYR A 106 9.82 14.40 14.12
N ASN A 107 11.05 14.72 14.43
CA ASN A 107 11.46 15.04 15.79
C ASN A 107 11.46 16.55 15.98
N GLU A 108 10.46 17.07 16.67
CA GLU A 108 10.26 18.50 16.90
C GLU A 108 11.47 19.19 17.55
N ASN A 109 12.17 18.48 18.45
CA ASN A 109 13.34 19.05 19.12
C ASN A 109 14.49 19.33 18.14
N LEU A 110 14.70 18.46 17.16
CA LEU A 110 15.74 18.66 16.14
C LEU A 110 15.39 19.82 15.20
N PHE A 111 14.11 19.99 14.86
CA PHE A 111 13.66 21.15 14.09
C PHE A 111 13.86 22.45 14.85
N ASN A 112 13.52 22.47 16.13
CA ASN A 112 13.73 23.64 16.99
C ASN A 112 15.22 23.96 17.14
N GLU A 113 16.08 22.96 17.31
CA GLU A 113 17.54 23.13 17.38
C GLU A 113 18.11 23.71 16.10
N ALA A 114 17.64 23.29 14.94
CA ALA A 114 18.03 23.82 13.63
C ALA A 114 17.40 25.18 13.30
N GLY A 115 16.43 25.65 14.09
CA GLY A 115 15.61 26.84 13.74
C GLY A 115 14.80 26.63 12.46
N ALA A 116 14.44 25.38 12.16
CA ALA A 116 13.63 25.01 11.01
C ALA A 116 12.14 25.00 11.37
N ASP A 117 11.30 25.37 10.40
CA ASP A 117 9.86 25.23 10.56
C ASP A 117 9.43 23.77 10.45
N THR A 118 8.54 23.36 11.36
CA THR A 118 7.98 22.01 11.40
C THR A 118 6.99 21.76 10.25
N PRO A 119 6.76 20.49 9.83
CA PRO A 119 5.94 20.13 8.68
C PRO A 119 4.51 20.69 8.70
N ASP A 120 3.94 20.93 9.87
CA ASP A 120 2.61 21.52 10.04
C ASP A 120 2.50 22.98 9.53
N LYS A 121 3.63 23.64 9.30
CA LYS A 121 3.70 25.02 8.79
C LYS A 121 3.98 25.09 7.30
N TRP A 122 4.36 23.99 6.67
CA TRP A 122 4.72 23.97 5.26
C TRP A 122 3.50 24.09 4.36
N GLN A 123 3.63 24.87 3.30
CA GLN A 123 2.62 25.06 2.27
C GLN A 123 3.13 24.66 0.88
N THR A 124 4.45 24.63 0.71
CA THR A 124 5.13 24.42 -0.55
C THR A 124 6.33 23.49 -0.39
N TRP A 125 6.85 23.00 -1.50
CA TRP A 125 8.12 22.27 -1.53
C TRP A 125 9.30 23.15 -1.14
N ASP A 126 9.24 24.48 -1.41
CA ASP A 126 10.28 25.41 -0.99
C ASP A 126 10.38 25.51 0.54
N ASP A 127 9.25 25.39 1.25
CA ASP A 127 9.26 25.34 2.72
C ASP A 127 9.95 24.07 3.23
N PHE A 128 9.66 22.95 2.59
CA PHE A 128 10.32 21.67 2.86
C PHE A 128 11.82 21.79 2.65
N ASN A 129 12.27 22.23 1.46
CA ASN A 129 13.68 22.37 1.13
C ASN A 129 14.39 23.34 2.07
N THR A 130 13.75 24.45 2.42
CA THR A 130 14.28 25.41 3.40
C THR A 130 14.50 24.76 4.78
N ALA A 131 13.59 23.90 5.21
CA ALA A 131 13.72 23.18 6.47
C ALA A 131 14.85 22.14 6.41
N VAL A 132 14.97 21.41 5.29
CA VAL A 132 16.07 20.47 5.04
C VAL A 132 17.42 21.17 5.10
N ASP A 133 17.58 22.31 4.41
CA ASP A 133 18.81 23.08 4.41
C ASP A 133 19.23 23.54 5.82
N LYS A 134 18.27 23.97 6.64
CA LYS A 134 18.52 24.36 8.04
C LYS A 134 18.97 23.19 8.89
N LEU A 135 18.34 22.01 8.73
CA LEU A 135 18.76 20.80 9.43
C LEU A 135 20.19 20.40 9.06
N VAL A 136 20.50 20.38 7.76
CA VAL A 136 21.84 20.09 7.27
C VAL A 136 22.87 21.10 7.78
N ALA A 137 22.56 22.40 7.75
CA ALA A 137 23.43 23.46 8.27
C ALA A 137 23.69 23.32 9.78
N ALA A 138 22.76 22.79 10.53
CA ALA A 138 22.90 22.45 11.95
C ALA A 138 23.64 21.13 12.20
N GLY A 139 24.07 20.42 11.15
CA GLY A 139 24.74 19.11 11.27
C GLY A 139 23.79 17.96 11.61
N ILE A 140 22.50 18.17 11.42
CA ILE A 140 21.46 17.16 11.65
C ILE A 140 21.17 16.46 10.34
N ASN A 141 21.19 15.11 10.34
CA ASN A 141 20.75 14.36 9.18
C ASN A 141 19.23 14.53 9.01
N PRO A 142 18.77 15.13 7.88
CA PRO A 142 17.36 15.47 7.72
C PRO A 142 16.45 14.24 7.54
N PHE A 143 17.00 13.11 7.07
CA PHE A 143 16.22 11.90 6.79
C PHE A 143 16.83 10.63 7.35
N GLY A 144 15.97 9.79 7.94
CA GLY A 144 16.22 8.37 8.12
C GLY A 144 15.27 7.60 7.18
N LEU A 145 15.75 7.18 6.03
CA LEU A 145 14.96 6.46 5.03
C LEU A 145 15.55 5.07 4.79
N ASN A 146 14.69 4.07 4.81
CA ASN A 146 15.04 2.76 4.29
C ASN A 146 14.90 2.80 2.75
N GLY A 147 15.94 2.36 2.02
CA GLY A 147 15.98 2.43 0.56
C GLY A 147 15.06 1.48 -0.21
N GLY A 148 14.26 0.67 0.49
CA GLY A 148 13.33 -0.26 -0.14
C GLY A 148 11.95 0.36 -0.41
N TRP A 149 10.92 -0.24 0.18
CA TRP A 149 9.52 0.16 0.00
C TRP A 149 9.25 1.68 0.19
N PRO A 150 9.84 2.41 1.15
CA PRO A 150 9.61 3.84 1.28
C PRO A 150 9.98 4.68 0.05
N SER A 151 10.94 4.25 -0.77
CA SER A 151 11.27 4.96 -2.02
C SER A 151 10.10 4.94 -3.02
N ASN A 152 9.28 3.90 -3.02
CA ASN A 152 8.06 3.85 -3.86
C ASN A 152 7.05 4.90 -3.42
N ILE A 153 6.93 5.15 -2.11
CA ILE A 153 6.04 6.18 -1.56
C ILE A 153 6.49 7.58 -1.99
N LEU A 154 7.80 7.86 -1.89
CA LEU A 154 8.35 9.14 -2.33
C LEU A 154 8.17 9.34 -3.83
N THR A 155 8.41 8.30 -4.64
CA THR A 155 8.18 8.34 -6.08
C THR A 155 6.71 8.64 -6.39
N GLY A 156 5.78 7.95 -5.74
CA GLY A 156 4.35 8.18 -5.89
C GLY A 156 3.94 9.61 -5.49
N ALA A 157 4.47 10.13 -4.38
CA ALA A 157 4.24 11.51 -3.96
C ALA A 157 4.79 12.53 -4.97
N SER A 158 5.99 12.28 -5.50
CA SER A 158 6.63 13.13 -6.48
C SER A 158 5.88 13.14 -7.82
N LEU A 159 5.35 12.00 -8.26
CA LEU A 159 4.51 11.90 -9.46
C LEU A 159 3.19 12.67 -9.35
N GLN A 160 2.72 12.94 -8.14
CA GLN A 160 1.48 13.68 -7.91
C GLN A 160 1.65 15.21 -7.89
N ARG A 161 2.86 15.76 -8.07
CA ARG A 161 3.15 17.19 -8.01
C ARG A 161 2.46 18.03 -9.07
N ASN A 162 2.27 17.50 -10.26
CA ASN A 162 1.60 18.18 -11.35
C ASN A 162 0.59 17.26 -12.03
N GLU A 163 -0.27 17.82 -12.86
CA GLU A 163 -1.37 17.09 -13.49
C GLU A 163 -0.87 15.96 -14.42
N ALA A 164 0.11 16.23 -15.25
CA ALA A 164 0.64 15.23 -16.20
C ALA A 164 1.30 14.04 -15.47
N SER A 165 2.07 14.31 -14.42
CA SER A 165 2.68 13.27 -13.60
C SER A 165 1.64 12.50 -12.78
N ARG A 166 0.58 13.17 -12.32
CA ARG A 166 -0.53 12.54 -11.60
C ARG A 166 -1.30 11.58 -12.50
N GLU A 167 -1.59 11.99 -13.73
CA GLU A 167 -2.24 11.13 -14.72
C GLU A 167 -1.37 9.90 -15.03
N PHE A 168 -0.07 10.08 -15.18
CA PHE A 168 0.89 8.98 -15.31
C PHE A 168 0.80 8.01 -14.12
N TYR A 169 0.80 8.52 -12.89
CA TYR A 169 0.70 7.70 -11.68
C TYR A 169 -0.63 6.94 -11.58
N GLN A 170 -1.74 7.58 -11.91
CA GLN A 170 -3.07 6.96 -11.87
C GLN A 170 -3.23 5.83 -12.88
N ASN A 171 -2.52 5.92 -14.01
CA ASN A 171 -2.52 4.89 -15.06
C ASN A 171 -1.36 3.89 -14.91
N GLY A 172 -0.65 3.90 -13.79
CA GLY A 172 0.64 3.23 -13.58
C GLY A 172 0.69 1.76 -13.96
N LEU A 173 -0.34 0.98 -13.66
CA LEU A 173 -0.42 -0.44 -14.03
C LEU A 173 -0.58 -0.67 -15.55
N ASN A 174 -1.05 0.33 -16.29
CA ASN A 174 -1.27 0.29 -17.73
C ASN A 174 -0.18 1.04 -18.51
N VAL A 175 0.80 1.62 -17.82
CA VAL A 175 1.88 2.37 -18.46
C VAL A 175 2.90 1.39 -19.04
N THR A 176 3.05 1.42 -20.34
CA THR A 176 4.06 0.64 -21.08
C THR A 176 5.25 1.48 -21.53
N ASP A 177 5.13 2.81 -21.51
CA ASP A 177 6.17 3.76 -21.87
C ASP A 177 6.50 4.68 -20.70
N PHE A 178 7.64 4.42 -20.05
CA PHE A 178 8.22 5.24 -18.99
C PHE A 178 9.09 6.38 -19.52
N ASN A 179 9.28 6.50 -20.83
CA ASN A 179 10.07 7.56 -21.45
C ASN A 179 9.26 8.83 -21.72
N THR A 180 8.37 9.18 -20.83
CA THR A 180 7.56 10.39 -20.87
C THR A 180 8.26 11.57 -20.21
N ASP A 181 7.94 12.79 -20.60
CA ASP A 181 8.51 13.98 -19.98
C ASP A 181 8.10 14.08 -18.50
N ALA A 182 6.85 13.73 -18.16
CA ALA A 182 6.36 13.71 -16.79
C ALA A 182 7.19 12.78 -15.87
N PHE A 183 7.55 11.60 -16.36
CA PHE A 183 8.38 10.67 -15.60
C PHE A 183 9.83 11.16 -15.46
N LYS A 184 10.39 11.71 -16.56
CA LYS A 184 11.76 12.28 -16.54
C LYS A 184 11.86 13.46 -15.57
N GLU A 185 10.88 14.36 -15.56
CA GLU A 185 10.84 15.48 -14.62
C GLU A 185 10.74 15.01 -13.17
N THR A 186 10.00 13.94 -12.92
CA THR A 186 9.92 13.34 -11.58
C THR A 186 11.24 12.74 -11.15
N VAL A 187 11.92 12.00 -12.04
CA VAL A 187 13.24 11.41 -11.75
C VAL A 187 14.28 12.51 -11.52
N ALA A 188 14.26 13.57 -12.33
CA ALA A 188 15.15 14.72 -12.15
C ALA A 188 14.92 15.38 -10.79
N PHE A 189 13.68 15.64 -10.43
CA PHE A 189 13.33 16.21 -9.12
C PHE A 189 13.86 15.35 -7.96
N MET A 190 13.74 14.03 -8.05
CA MET A 190 14.22 13.10 -7.00
C MET A 190 15.74 12.97 -6.96
N GLN A 191 16.46 13.40 -8.00
CA GLN A 191 17.92 13.38 -8.05
C GLN A 191 18.56 14.68 -7.56
N ASP A 192 17.84 15.80 -7.67
CA ASP A 192 18.35 17.13 -7.36
C ASP A 192 18.11 17.51 -5.88
N ASP A 193 17.20 16.82 -5.20
CA ASP A 193 16.85 16.97 -3.78
C ASP A 193 17.46 15.84 -2.91
#